data_b0a1ccc43506a41c979ad2d91fb7961f
#
_entry.id   b0a1ccc43506a41c979ad2d91fb7961f
#
_cell.length_a   1.000
_cell.length_b   1.000
_cell.length_c   1.000
_cell.angle_alpha   90.00
_cell.angle_beta   90.00
_cell.angle_gamma   90.00
#
_symmetry.space_group_name_H-M   'P 1'
#
loop_
_entity.id
_entity.type
_entity.pdbx_description
1 polymer ?
#
loop_
_entity_poly.entity_id
_entity_poly.type
_entity_poly.pdbx_seq_one_letter_code
_entity_poly.pdbx_strand_id
1 'polypeptide(L)'
;RTGLALRIGVTLVTTVATGAASGKRTFEQALDTRYSVDLVYTGRGLDEKSQAKLEGVKGIVGTVYAPYAVGSISLDHGKKASATVLGVPDVKSLHAVMRADLKGAVIDEHTALFSLYGADSGRKLGFEHSDTRFTHDPQVDEPDDDASSTADATQRKAQTTDGQGLDLAVRQRDFRSIGVSTEAAAFVGAAPFERGELPTDGHMLLAKVDTGAASLADVLDNAQKALGDSAHIQVGGPIAERVQWESIINVMMGLLIGLLAVAVLIALIGVANTLILSVIERTRESATLRAIGMTRGQLRRSLAVEALIIALVSGVVGVVLGTGFGWLGSYIVFSTFGAVSLPFEWGMNATVLAVAAMAALLASVAPARAALRTSPVEALAEA
;
A
#
# COMPACT_ATOMS: atom_id res chain seq x y z
N ARG A 1 11.88 -37.56 -4.43
CA ARG A 1 12.90 -36.61 -3.90
C ARG A 1 13.04 -35.38 -4.79
N THR A 2 13.09 -35.52 -6.10
CA THR A 2 13.30 -34.43 -7.09
C THR A 2 12.18 -33.35 -7.05
N GLY A 3 10.91 -33.77 -6.96
CA GLY A 3 9.80 -32.84 -6.90
C GLY A 3 9.68 -32.03 -5.59
N LEU A 4 10.35 -32.49 -4.53
CA LEU A 4 10.25 -31.83 -3.22
C LEU A 4 10.96 -30.47 -3.18
N ALA A 5 12.16 -30.38 -3.75
CA ALA A 5 12.91 -29.11 -3.83
C ALA A 5 12.17 -28.06 -4.63
N LEU A 6 11.61 -28.45 -5.80
CA LEU A 6 10.81 -27.55 -6.63
C LEU A 6 9.52 -27.11 -5.92
N ARG A 7 8.85 -28.05 -5.20
CA ARG A 7 7.67 -27.75 -4.38
C ARG A 7 7.99 -26.68 -3.34
N ILE A 8 9.08 -26.85 -2.57
CA ILE A 8 9.49 -25.90 -1.53
C ILE A 8 9.75 -24.52 -2.16
N GLY A 9 10.50 -24.45 -3.26
CA GLY A 9 10.78 -23.19 -3.96
C GLY A 9 9.51 -22.49 -4.42
N VAL A 10 8.61 -23.21 -5.10
CA VAL A 10 7.33 -22.66 -5.55
C VAL A 10 6.46 -22.22 -4.35
N THR A 11 6.37 -23.03 -3.29
CA THR A 11 5.61 -22.68 -2.09
C THR A 11 6.12 -21.37 -1.48
N LEU A 12 7.44 -21.23 -1.29
CA LEU A 12 8.02 -20.01 -0.72
C LEU A 12 7.77 -18.78 -1.57
N VAL A 13 8.02 -18.87 -2.88
CA VAL A 13 7.75 -17.76 -3.81
C VAL A 13 6.28 -17.34 -3.77
N THR A 14 5.37 -18.31 -3.86
CA THR A 14 3.93 -18.05 -3.84
C THR A 14 3.48 -17.49 -2.48
N THR A 15 4.02 -17.99 -1.36
CA THR A 15 3.69 -17.47 -0.02
C THR A 15 4.04 -15.99 0.10
N VAL A 16 5.27 -15.61 -0.26
CA VAL A 16 5.74 -14.22 -0.17
C VAL A 16 4.95 -13.32 -1.10
N ALA A 17 4.74 -13.75 -2.33
CA ALA A 17 4.04 -12.97 -3.34
C ALA A 17 2.55 -12.79 -3.00
N THR A 18 1.87 -13.84 -2.50
CA THR A 18 0.49 -13.74 -2.00
C THR A 18 0.41 -12.84 -0.78
N GLY A 19 1.37 -12.94 0.14
CA GLY A 19 1.47 -12.10 1.33
C GLY A 19 1.59 -10.62 0.98
N ALA A 20 2.46 -10.29 0.03
CA ALA A 20 2.64 -8.92 -0.44
C ALA A 20 1.40 -8.36 -1.16
N ALA A 21 0.76 -9.16 -2.02
CA ALA A 21 -0.47 -8.76 -2.70
C ALA A 21 -1.62 -8.51 -1.70
N SER A 22 -1.75 -9.37 -0.69
CA SER A 22 -2.72 -9.18 0.40
C SER A 22 -2.43 -7.92 1.21
N GLY A 23 -1.16 -7.70 1.57
CA GLY A 23 -0.72 -6.51 2.30
C GLY A 23 -1.03 -5.24 1.51
N LYS A 24 -0.63 -5.18 0.25
CA LYS A 24 -0.91 -4.02 -0.62
C LYS A 24 -2.39 -3.70 -0.67
N ARG A 25 -3.26 -4.69 -0.96
CA ARG A 25 -4.72 -4.47 -1.04
C ARG A 25 -5.33 -4.09 0.30
N THR A 26 -4.89 -4.71 1.41
CA THR A 26 -5.37 -4.35 2.74
C THR A 26 -5.02 -2.91 3.08
N PHE A 27 -3.79 -2.49 2.80
CA PHE A 27 -3.35 -1.10 2.98
C PHE A 27 -4.15 -0.12 2.11
N GLU A 28 -4.34 -0.42 0.83
CA GLU A 28 -5.14 0.41 -0.07
C GLU A 28 -6.56 0.61 0.44
N GLN A 29 -7.22 -0.47 0.87
CA GLN A 29 -8.55 -0.40 1.46
C GLN A 29 -8.58 0.39 2.77
N ALA A 30 -7.58 0.20 3.63
CA ALA A 30 -7.46 0.95 4.88
C ALA A 30 -7.30 2.46 4.61
N LEU A 31 -6.47 2.85 3.66
CA LEU A 31 -6.29 4.25 3.27
C LEU A 31 -7.57 4.85 2.66
N ASP A 32 -8.23 4.12 1.76
CA ASP A 32 -9.48 4.57 1.13
C ASP A 32 -10.62 4.75 2.15
N THR A 33 -10.63 3.98 3.22
CA THR A 33 -11.60 4.13 4.31
C THR A 33 -11.20 5.18 5.34
N ARG A 34 -9.92 5.50 5.46
CA ARG A 34 -9.41 6.45 6.45
C ARG A 34 -9.46 7.90 5.96
N TYR A 35 -9.26 8.14 4.67
CA TYR A 35 -9.14 9.48 4.10
C TYR A 35 -10.29 9.83 3.17
N SER A 36 -10.73 11.10 3.24
CA SER A 36 -11.76 11.66 2.35
C SER A 36 -11.19 12.57 1.26
N VAL A 37 -9.92 12.93 1.32
CA VAL A 37 -9.19 13.76 0.35
C VAL A 37 -8.00 12.97 -0.17
N ASP A 38 -7.62 13.14 -1.42
CA ASP A 38 -6.57 12.34 -2.07
C ASP A 38 -5.16 12.84 -1.75
N LEU A 39 -4.94 14.14 -1.85
CA LEU A 39 -3.67 14.81 -1.56
C LEU A 39 -3.93 16.09 -0.76
N VAL A 40 -3.07 16.35 0.20
CA VAL A 40 -3.06 17.55 1.02
C VAL A 40 -1.65 18.14 1.00
N TYR A 41 -1.55 19.39 0.62
CA TYR A 41 -0.31 20.15 0.68
C TYR A 41 -0.41 21.18 1.79
N THR A 42 0.60 21.23 2.64
CA THR A 42 0.73 22.20 3.73
C THR A 42 2.11 22.84 3.68
N GLY A 43 2.23 24.08 4.12
CA GLY A 43 3.55 24.74 4.23
C GLY A 43 3.55 26.22 3.95
N ARG A 44 4.70 26.85 4.30
CA ARG A 44 4.92 28.30 4.18
C ARG A 44 5.24 28.69 2.76
N GLY A 45 4.56 28.62 1.80
CA GLY A 45 4.87 29.00 0.39
C GLY A 45 3.71 28.65 -0.53
N LEU A 46 2.64 28.13 0.07
CA LEU A 46 1.41 27.90 -0.67
C LEU A 46 0.68 29.22 -0.87
N ASP A 47 0.33 29.49 -2.10
CA ASP A 47 -0.46 30.66 -2.54
C ASP A 47 -1.51 30.22 -3.58
N GLU A 48 -2.36 31.14 -3.99
CA GLU A 48 -3.35 30.88 -5.05
C GLU A 48 -2.70 30.48 -6.39
N LYS A 49 -1.46 30.93 -6.64
CA LYS A 49 -0.72 30.51 -7.85
C LYS A 49 -0.32 29.04 -7.76
N SER A 50 -0.08 28.53 -6.56
CA SER A 50 0.17 27.10 -6.31
C SER A 50 -1.04 26.24 -6.66
N GLN A 51 -2.25 26.74 -6.39
CA GLN A 51 -3.50 26.10 -6.84
C GLN A 51 -3.57 26.01 -8.36
N ALA A 52 -3.37 27.13 -9.05
CA ALA A 52 -3.41 27.18 -10.52
C ALA A 52 -2.36 26.26 -11.18
N LYS A 53 -1.16 26.15 -10.57
CA LYS A 53 -0.12 25.22 -11.05
C LYS A 53 -0.55 23.77 -10.90
N LEU A 54 -1.15 23.41 -9.77
CA LEU A 54 -1.66 22.04 -9.52
C LEU A 54 -2.80 21.67 -10.46
N GLU A 55 -3.70 22.58 -10.76
CA GLU A 55 -4.79 22.37 -11.73
C GLU A 55 -4.28 22.03 -13.14
N GLY A 56 -3.07 22.49 -13.48
CA GLY A 56 -2.39 22.15 -14.73
C GLY A 56 -1.74 20.76 -14.75
N VAL A 57 -1.68 20.06 -13.63
CA VAL A 57 -1.03 18.73 -13.54
C VAL A 57 -2.00 17.65 -14.03
N LYS A 58 -1.56 16.86 -15.02
CA LYS A 58 -2.32 15.74 -15.54
C LYS A 58 -2.64 14.73 -14.45
N GLY A 59 -3.91 14.42 -14.25
CA GLY A 59 -4.40 13.50 -13.23
C GLY A 59 -4.97 14.19 -12.00
N ILE A 60 -4.80 15.51 -11.82
CA ILE A 60 -5.53 16.29 -10.81
C ILE A 60 -6.84 16.79 -11.43
N VAL A 61 -7.96 16.51 -10.77
CA VAL A 61 -9.32 16.80 -11.28
C VAL A 61 -10.06 17.84 -10.46
N GLY A 62 -9.53 18.24 -9.32
CA GLY A 62 -10.10 19.29 -8.48
C GLY A 62 -9.10 19.74 -7.43
N THR A 63 -9.15 21.02 -7.08
CA THR A 63 -8.31 21.63 -6.05
C THR A 63 -9.11 22.63 -5.21
N VAL A 64 -8.74 22.76 -3.93
CA VAL A 64 -9.26 23.79 -3.03
C VAL A 64 -8.11 24.36 -2.22
N TYR A 65 -7.91 25.66 -2.31
CA TYR A 65 -6.97 26.40 -1.48
C TYR A 65 -7.73 27.01 -0.31
N ALA A 66 -7.30 26.75 0.92
CA ALA A 66 -8.01 27.10 2.14
C ALA A 66 -7.07 27.58 3.24
N PRO A 67 -7.36 28.73 3.91
CA PRO A 67 -6.72 29.07 5.16
C PRO A 67 -7.15 28.07 6.26
N TYR A 68 -6.30 27.81 7.21
CA TYR A 68 -6.64 26.97 8.35
C TYR A 68 -6.18 27.57 9.69
N ALA A 69 -6.88 27.18 10.73
CA ALA A 69 -6.51 27.44 12.11
C ALA A 69 -6.52 26.13 12.91
N VAL A 70 -5.54 25.99 13.80
CA VAL A 70 -5.43 24.86 14.72
C VAL A 70 -5.87 25.29 16.11
N GLY A 71 -6.57 24.42 16.81
CA GLY A 71 -7.06 24.74 18.15
C GLY A 71 -7.76 23.57 18.81
N SER A 72 -8.64 23.87 19.74
CA SER A 72 -9.43 22.90 20.46
C SER A 72 -10.91 23.17 20.37
N ILE A 73 -11.71 22.11 20.40
CA ILE A 73 -13.17 22.14 20.47
C ILE A 73 -13.65 21.40 21.72
N SER A 74 -14.83 21.77 22.20
CA SER A 74 -15.49 21.08 23.32
C SER A 74 -16.38 19.96 22.77
N LEU A 75 -16.19 18.75 23.30
CA LEU A 75 -17.01 17.57 23.04
C LEU A 75 -17.89 17.25 24.25
N ASP A 76 -18.70 16.17 24.12
CA ASP A 76 -19.52 15.63 25.20
C ASP A 76 -18.74 15.39 26.49
N HIS A 77 -19.41 15.62 27.61
CA HIS A 77 -18.86 15.43 28.98
C HIS A 77 -17.64 16.30 29.30
N GLY A 78 -17.52 17.47 28.67
CA GLY A 78 -16.45 18.43 28.94
C GLY A 78 -15.09 18.00 28.41
N LYS A 79 -15.04 16.99 27.54
CA LYS A 79 -13.81 16.61 26.85
C LYS A 79 -13.44 17.66 25.81
N LYS A 80 -12.14 17.90 25.67
CA LYS A 80 -11.60 18.73 24.61
C LYS A 80 -10.92 17.82 23.58
N ALA A 81 -11.07 18.16 22.30
CA ALA A 81 -10.35 17.53 21.20
C ALA A 81 -9.57 18.59 20.44
N SER A 82 -8.41 18.21 19.93
CA SER A 82 -7.68 19.04 18.97
C SER A 82 -8.47 19.10 17.67
N ALA A 83 -8.52 20.27 17.06
CA ALA A 83 -9.28 20.47 15.82
C ALA A 83 -8.54 21.39 14.85
N THR A 84 -8.56 21.04 13.59
CA THR A 84 -8.18 21.93 12.49
C THR A 84 -9.44 22.41 11.79
N VAL A 85 -9.61 23.72 11.73
CA VAL A 85 -10.72 24.38 11.04
C VAL A 85 -10.20 24.99 9.75
N LEU A 86 -10.82 24.64 8.61
CA LEU A 86 -10.46 25.15 7.29
C LEU A 86 -11.54 26.09 6.77
N GLY A 87 -11.12 27.24 6.24
CA GLY A 87 -11.99 28.20 5.58
C GLY A 87 -12.17 27.87 4.11
N VAL A 88 -13.36 27.43 3.70
CA VAL A 88 -13.65 27.07 2.31
C VAL A 88 -14.65 28.01 1.67
N PRO A 89 -14.56 28.27 0.34
CA PRO A 89 -15.48 29.20 -0.32
C PRO A 89 -16.94 28.72 -0.27
N ASP A 90 -17.18 27.47 -0.54
CA ASP A 90 -18.51 26.87 -0.54
C ASP A 90 -18.48 25.33 -0.49
N VAL A 91 -19.64 24.70 -0.31
CA VAL A 91 -19.80 23.23 -0.30
C VAL A 91 -19.47 22.60 -1.65
N LYS A 92 -19.64 23.31 -2.76
CA LYS A 92 -19.36 22.76 -4.11
C LYS A 92 -17.88 22.59 -4.33
N SER A 93 -17.06 23.55 -3.90
CA SER A 93 -15.61 23.47 -3.93
C SER A 93 -15.12 22.29 -3.12
N LEU A 94 -15.70 22.09 -1.93
CA LEU A 94 -15.38 20.95 -1.08
C LEU A 94 -15.77 19.61 -1.72
N HIS A 95 -16.95 19.56 -2.35
CA HIS A 95 -17.41 18.35 -3.06
C HIS A 95 -16.51 18.00 -4.26
N ALA A 96 -15.85 18.98 -4.86
CA ALA A 96 -14.92 18.74 -5.96
C ALA A 96 -13.66 17.98 -5.53
N VAL A 97 -13.26 18.06 -4.26
CA VAL A 97 -12.01 17.45 -3.75
C VAL A 97 -12.26 16.30 -2.78
N MET A 98 -13.44 16.22 -2.17
CA MET A 98 -13.75 15.17 -1.19
C MET A 98 -14.46 13.97 -1.83
N ARG A 99 -14.23 12.80 -1.26
CA ARG A 99 -14.93 11.54 -1.60
C ARG A 99 -16.17 11.30 -0.73
N ALA A 100 -16.51 12.24 0.16
CA ALA A 100 -17.64 12.12 1.07
C ALA A 100 -18.97 12.56 0.41
N ASP A 101 -20.09 12.00 0.88
CA ASP A 101 -21.42 12.49 0.49
C ASP A 101 -21.77 13.74 1.29
N LEU A 102 -21.65 14.89 0.63
CA LEU A 102 -21.94 16.20 1.19
C LEU A 102 -23.35 16.73 0.83
N LYS A 103 -24.26 15.85 0.35
CA LYS A 103 -25.63 16.27 0.00
C LYS A 103 -26.34 16.89 1.20
N GLY A 104 -26.89 18.09 0.99
CA GLY A 104 -27.58 18.83 2.04
C GLY A 104 -26.65 19.34 3.16
N ALA A 105 -25.32 19.33 2.97
CA ALA A 105 -24.40 20.02 3.85
C ALA A 105 -24.55 21.53 3.68
N VAL A 106 -24.48 22.26 4.79
CA VAL A 106 -24.49 23.73 4.84
C VAL A 106 -23.21 24.15 5.52
N ILE A 107 -22.49 25.04 4.90
CA ILE A 107 -21.31 25.70 5.45
C ILE A 107 -21.53 27.19 5.31
N ASP A 108 -21.44 27.93 6.40
CA ASP A 108 -21.49 29.38 6.42
C ASP A 108 -20.49 29.93 7.46
N GLU A 109 -20.60 31.21 7.79
CA GLU A 109 -19.69 31.89 8.70
C GLU A 109 -19.70 31.35 10.13
N HIS A 110 -20.83 30.80 10.56
CA HIS A 110 -21.05 30.29 11.91
C HIS A 110 -21.45 28.82 11.95
N THR A 111 -21.62 28.19 10.79
CA THR A 111 -21.95 26.77 10.68
C THR A 111 -20.75 26.00 10.15
N ALA A 112 -20.19 25.17 10.98
CA ALA A 112 -19.07 24.31 10.63
C ALA A 112 -19.51 22.88 10.37
N LEU A 113 -18.95 22.28 9.32
CA LEU A 113 -19.11 20.89 8.96
C LEU A 113 -17.99 20.07 9.60
N PHE A 114 -18.31 19.32 10.66
CA PHE A 114 -17.38 18.46 11.36
C PHE A 114 -17.42 17.03 10.84
N SER A 115 -16.27 16.36 10.94
CA SER A 115 -16.21 14.90 10.72
C SER A 115 -17.04 14.17 11.78
N LEU A 116 -17.69 13.08 11.38
CA LEU A 116 -18.44 12.22 12.31
C LEU A 116 -17.50 11.40 13.22
N TYR A 117 -16.28 11.14 12.74
CA TYR A 117 -15.28 10.32 13.42
C TYR A 117 -13.97 11.07 13.59
N GLY A 118 -13.29 10.84 14.71
CA GLY A 118 -11.94 11.34 14.92
C GLY A 118 -10.94 10.73 13.94
N ALA A 119 -10.00 11.54 13.47
CA ALA A 119 -9.07 11.19 12.42
C ALA A 119 -8.23 9.95 12.76
N ASP A 120 -7.65 9.90 13.95
CA ASP A 120 -6.78 8.80 14.39
C ASP A 120 -7.52 7.74 15.20
N SER A 121 -8.46 8.17 16.05
CA SER A 121 -9.17 7.26 16.95
C SER A 121 -10.22 6.40 16.22
N GLY A 122 -10.71 6.86 15.07
CA GLY A 122 -11.85 6.26 14.36
C GLY A 122 -13.11 6.20 15.21
N ARG A 123 -13.11 6.84 16.40
CA ARG A 123 -14.25 6.90 17.30
C ARG A 123 -15.18 8.03 16.87
N LYS A 124 -16.47 7.83 17.10
CA LYS A 124 -17.46 8.86 16.82
C LYS A 124 -17.22 10.07 17.74
N LEU A 125 -17.13 11.26 17.12
CA LEU A 125 -17.05 12.52 17.85
C LEU A 125 -18.46 12.85 18.39
N GLY A 126 -18.59 12.95 19.70
CA GLY A 126 -19.83 13.34 20.35
C GLY A 126 -19.81 14.86 20.63
N PHE A 127 -20.87 15.54 20.28
CA PHE A 127 -21.09 16.95 20.64
C PHE A 127 -22.33 17.04 21.52
N GLU A 128 -22.16 17.55 22.73
CA GLU A 128 -23.22 17.68 23.72
C GLU A 128 -24.35 18.63 23.27
N HIS A 129 -23.98 19.64 22.50
CA HIS A 129 -24.89 20.65 21.93
C HIS A 129 -24.78 20.72 20.43
N SER A 130 -25.71 21.43 19.80
CA SER A 130 -25.68 21.72 18.36
C SER A 130 -24.65 22.80 18.00
N ASP A 131 -23.91 23.30 18.95
CA ASP A 131 -22.89 24.33 18.86
C ASP A 131 -21.66 23.93 19.68
N THR A 132 -20.49 24.40 19.29
CA THR A 132 -19.23 24.24 20.00
C THR A 132 -18.41 25.51 19.87
N ARG A 133 -17.57 25.79 20.87
CA ARG A 133 -16.62 26.88 20.80
C ARG A 133 -15.29 26.33 20.32
N PHE A 134 -14.83 26.84 19.17
CA PHE A 134 -13.46 26.65 18.73
C PHE A 134 -12.58 27.69 19.44
N THR A 135 -11.49 27.24 20.06
CA THR A 135 -10.49 28.09 20.69
C THR A 135 -9.16 27.85 20.00
N HIS A 136 -8.61 28.90 19.41
CA HIS A 136 -7.32 28.83 18.71
C HIS A 136 -6.20 28.50 19.69
N ASP A 137 -5.39 27.49 19.35
CA ASP A 137 -4.20 27.08 20.09
C ASP A 137 -3.23 26.38 19.12
N PRO A 138 -2.26 27.11 18.58
CA PRO A 138 -1.34 26.56 17.58
C PRO A 138 -0.36 25.51 18.15
N GLN A 139 -0.25 25.38 19.47
CA GLN A 139 0.66 24.40 20.09
C GLN A 139 0.06 23.00 20.22
N VAL A 140 -1.21 22.83 19.91
CA VAL A 140 -1.88 21.52 20.00
C VAL A 140 -1.35 20.53 18.96
N ASP A 141 -0.71 21.02 17.90
CA ASP A 141 -0.19 20.21 16.79
C ASP A 141 1.31 19.87 16.89
N GLU A 142 2.00 20.37 17.95
CA GLU A 142 3.39 19.98 18.17
C GLU A 142 3.44 18.57 18.79
N PRO A 143 4.08 17.58 18.16
CA PRO A 143 4.29 16.28 18.79
C PRO A 143 5.13 16.49 20.07
N ASP A 144 4.69 15.89 21.17
CA ASP A 144 5.42 15.85 22.44
C ASP A 144 6.76 15.09 22.26
N ASP A 145 7.75 15.71 21.64
CA ASP A 145 9.10 15.15 21.49
C ASP A 145 9.88 15.06 22.82
N ASP A 146 9.37 15.65 23.90
CA ASP A 146 10.01 15.64 25.21
C ASP A 146 9.06 15.16 26.33
N ALA A 147 8.72 13.87 26.33
CA ALA A 147 8.00 13.24 27.44
C ALA A 147 8.86 13.12 28.75
N SER A 148 9.93 13.89 28.91
CA SER A 148 10.84 13.75 30.06
C SER A 148 10.71 14.80 31.17
N SER A 149 9.82 15.81 31.08
CA SER A 149 9.61 16.76 32.18
C SER A 149 8.15 17.06 32.48
N THR A 150 7.57 16.26 33.36
CA THR A 150 6.22 16.41 33.91
C THR A 150 5.99 17.70 34.69
N ALA A 151 7.04 18.48 35.03
CA ALA A 151 6.94 19.73 35.79
C ALA A 151 6.70 20.94 34.85
N ASP A 152 7.18 20.93 33.65
CA ASP A 152 7.07 22.07 32.72
C ASP A 152 5.73 22.09 31.98
N ALA A 153 5.14 20.90 31.73
CA ALA A 153 3.82 20.77 31.11
C ALA A 153 2.68 21.38 31.95
N THR A 154 2.83 21.41 33.30
CA THR A 154 1.83 21.99 34.20
C THR A 154 1.93 23.52 34.24
N GLN A 155 3.10 24.10 34.01
CA GLN A 155 3.29 25.55 33.96
C GLN A 155 2.92 26.13 32.58
N ARG A 156 3.13 25.41 31.49
CA ARG A 156 2.67 25.80 30.14
C ARG A 156 1.15 25.80 30.02
N LYS A 157 0.44 24.89 30.72
CA LYS A 157 -1.03 24.87 30.78
C LYS A 157 -1.65 26.09 31.49
N ALA A 158 -0.86 26.87 32.20
CA ALA A 158 -1.36 28.04 32.97
C ALA A 158 -1.23 29.37 32.20
N GLN A 159 -0.59 29.39 31.03
CA GLN A 159 -0.50 30.57 30.16
C GLN A 159 -1.41 30.46 28.93
N THR A 160 -2.61 29.90 29.07
CA THR A 160 -3.67 30.04 28.06
C THR A 160 -4.05 31.51 28.02
N THR A 161 -3.45 32.24 27.11
CA THR A 161 -3.94 33.51 26.58
C THR A 161 -5.42 33.31 26.27
N ASP A 162 -6.24 34.29 26.58
CA ASP A 162 -7.66 34.36 26.23
C ASP A 162 -7.76 34.22 24.71
N GLY A 163 -7.81 32.96 24.24
CA GLY A 163 -7.59 32.59 22.83
C GLY A 163 -8.78 33.12 22.03
N GLN A 164 -8.49 33.75 20.90
CA GLN A 164 -9.51 34.08 19.92
C GLN A 164 -10.33 32.82 19.65
N GLY A 165 -11.62 32.88 19.87
CA GLY A 165 -12.51 31.73 19.74
C GLY A 165 -13.77 32.11 18.99
N LEU A 166 -14.26 31.19 18.20
CA LEU A 166 -15.49 31.34 17.43
C LEU A 166 -16.51 30.30 17.86
N ASP A 167 -17.74 30.74 18.12
CA ASP A 167 -18.84 29.83 18.38
C ASP A 167 -19.39 29.32 17.04
N LEU A 168 -19.37 28.01 16.87
CA LEU A 168 -19.70 27.31 15.63
C LEU A 168 -20.90 26.39 15.84
N ALA A 169 -21.94 26.55 15.04
CA ALA A 169 -23.01 25.58 14.94
C ALA A 169 -22.47 24.29 14.29
N VAL A 170 -22.67 23.17 14.98
CA VAL A 170 -22.12 21.88 14.57
C VAL A 170 -23.05 21.18 13.59
N ARG A 171 -22.52 20.85 12.42
CA ARG A 171 -23.12 19.91 11.49
C ARG A 171 -22.15 18.78 11.25
N GLN A 172 -22.56 17.55 11.48
CA GLN A 172 -21.71 16.38 11.26
C GLN A 172 -22.02 15.66 9.95
N ARG A 173 -20.99 15.21 9.27
CA ARG A 173 -21.08 14.33 8.11
C ARG A 173 -20.05 13.21 8.23
N ASP A 174 -20.37 12.10 7.58
CA ASP A 174 -19.45 10.97 7.52
C ASP A 174 -18.35 11.26 6.49
N PHE A 175 -17.39 12.05 6.89
CA PHE A 175 -16.10 12.14 6.22
C PHE A 175 -15.00 11.79 7.21
N ARG A 176 -13.93 11.24 6.66
CA ARG A 176 -12.79 10.75 7.41
C ARG A 176 -11.71 11.81 7.48
N SER A 177 -10.51 11.43 7.90
CA SER A 177 -9.36 12.33 7.93
C SER A 177 -9.18 13.04 6.58
N ILE A 178 -8.78 14.30 6.66
CA ILE A 178 -8.34 15.10 5.52
C ILE A 178 -6.82 15.25 5.47
N GLY A 179 -6.09 14.40 6.22
CA GLY A 179 -4.62 14.47 6.27
C GLY A 179 -4.06 15.49 7.24
N VAL A 180 -4.85 15.89 8.25
CA VAL A 180 -4.40 16.73 9.37
C VAL A 180 -4.08 15.85 10.58
N SER A 181 -3.16 16.31 11.42
CA SER A 181 -2.72 15.60 12.64
C SER A 181 -3.68 15.75 13.81
N THR A 182 -4.63 16.67 13.75
CA THR A 182 -5.61 16.89 14.82
C THR A 182 -6.71 15.84 14.85
N GLU A 183 -7.31 15.60 16.03
CA GLU A 183 -8.36 14.60 16.22
C GLU A 183 -9.62 14.91 15.40
N ALA A 184 -9.98 16.19 15.26
CA ALA A 184 -11.13 16.63 14.50
C ALA A 184 -10.74 17.54 13.33
N ALA A 185 -11.43 17.38 12.20
CA ALA A 185 -11.38 18.30 11.09
C ALA A 185 -12.74 18.98 10.93
N ALA A 186 -12.74 20.26 10.62
CA ALA A 186 -13.94 21.04 10.35
C ALA A 186 -13.76 21.96 9.16
N PHE A 187 -14.85 22.22 8.44
CA PHE A 187 -14.92 23.18 7.37
C PHE A 187 -15.92 24.27 7.71
N VAL A 188 -15.53 25.53 7.53
CA VAL A 188 -16.35 26.71 7.77
C VAL A 188 -16.24 27.64 6.54
N GLY A 189 -17.13 28.58 6.39
CA GLY A 189 -17.00 29.62 5.35
C GLY A 189 -15.70 30.41 5.51
N ALA A 190 -15.13 30.94 4.42
CA ALA A 190 -13.86 31.67 4.47
C ALA A 190 -13.95 33.04 5.20
N ALA A 191 -15.13 33.63 5.29
CA ALA A 191 -15.34 34.98 5.82
C ALA A 191 -14.78 35.23 7.25
N PRO A 192 -14.84 34.28 8.24
CA PRO A 192 -14.21 34.48 9.54
C PRO A 192 -12.70 34.67 9.48
N PHE A 193 -12.03 34.02 8.53
CA PHE A 193 -10.59 34.21 8.30
C PHE A 193 -10.30 35.57 7.64
N GLU A 194 -11.10 35.96 6.65
CA GLU A 194 -10.98 37.25 5.97
C GLU A 194 -11.20 38.44 6.90
N ARG A 195 -12.10 38.28 7.87
CA ARG A 195 -12.40 39.33 8.88
C ARG A 195 -11.44 39.31 10.09
N GLY A 196 -10.56 38.31 10.15
CA GLY A 196 -9.63 38.15 11.28
C GLY A 196 -10.30 37.68 12.57
N GLU A 197 -11.49 37.13 12.51
CA GLU A 197 -12.20 36.50 13.65
C GLU A 197 -11.53 35.17 14.02
N LEU A 198 -11.04 34.43 12.99
CA LEU A 198 -10.14 33.29 13.14
C LEU A 198 -8.74 33.66 12.64
N PRO A 199 -7.70 33.40 13.43
CA PRO A 199 -6.33 33.56 12.97
C PRO A 199 -6.00 32.52 11.88
N THR A 200 -5.07 32.88 11.02
CA THR A 200 -4.58 31.97 9.94
C THR A 200 -3.21 31.44 10.34
N ASP A 201 -3.12 30.17 10.70
CA ASP A 201 -1.84 29.50 11.01
C ASP A 201 -1.08 29.14 9.73
N GLY A 202 -1.82 29.00 8.63
CA GLY A 202 -1.26 28.73 7.32
C GLY A 202 -2.35 28.44 6.30
N HIS A 203 -1.93 27.88 5.18
CA HIS A 203 -2.84 27.49 4.11
C HIS A 203 -2.65 26.03 3.75
N MET A 204 -3.74 25.39 3.40
CA MET A 204 -3.79 24.03 2.87
C MET A 204 -4.29 24.04 1.44
N LEU A 205 -3.74 23.18 0.63
CA LEU A 205 -4.19 22.94 -0.73
C LEU A 205 -4.62 21.49 -0.83
N LEU A 206 -5.93 21.28 -0.89
CA LEU A 206 -6.56 19.98 -1.04
C LEU A 206 -6.67 19.63 -2.52
N ALA A 207 -6.35 18.42 -2.92
CA ALA A 207 -6.46 18.00 -4.31
C ALA A 207 -7.10 16.62 -4.44
N LYS A 208 -7.89 16.46 -5.51
CA LYS A 208 -8.48 15.20 -5.94
C LYS A 208 -7.76 14.67 -7.16
N VAL A 209 -7.47 13.39 -7.15
CA VAL A 209 -6.73 12.71 -8.22
C VAL A 209 -7.61 11.70 -8.93
N ASP A 210 -7.53 11.68 -10.26
CA ASP A 210 -8.12 10.63 -11.07
C ASP A 210 -7.18 9.40 -11.07
N THR A 211 -7.52 8.42 -10.26
CA THR A 211 -6.73 7.18 -10.11
C THR A 211 -6.74 6.29 -11.36
N GLY A 212 -7.60 6.59 -12.35
CA GLY A 212 -7.69 5.82 -13.60
C GLY A 212 -6.87 6.42 -14.75
N ALA A 213 -6.47 7.67 -14.66
CA ALA A 213 -5.89 8.42 -15.79
C ALA A 213 -4.36 8.40 -15.85
N ALA A 214 -3.66 8.20 -14.72
CA ALA A 214 -2.21 8.23 -14.64
C ALA A 214 -1.66 7.39 -13.47
N SER A 215 -0.37 7.06 -13.51
CA SER A 215 0.34 6.51 -12.35
C SER A 215 0.30 7.51 -11.20
N LEU A 216 -0.08 7.06 -10.01
CA LEU A 216 -0.14 7.91 -8.82
C LEU A 216 1.22 8.51 -8.47
N ALA A 217 2.29 7.75 -8.67
CA ALA A 217 3.67 8.23 -8.47
C ALA A 217 4.01 9.37 -9.45
N ASP A 218 3.59 9.25 -10.72
CA ASP A 218 3.83 10.30 -11.71
C ASP A 218 3.02 11.56 -11.41
N VAL A 219 1.78 11.41 -10.93
CA VAL A 219 0.96 12.56 -10.50
C VAL A 219 1.63 13.28 -9.34
N LEU A 220 2.11 12.54 -8.34
CA LEU A 220 2.79 13.10 -7.17
C LEU A 220 4.09 13.82 -7.57
N ASP A 221 4.93 13.19 -8.38
CA ASP A 221 6.18 13.77 -8.88
C ASP A 221 5.95 15.04 -9.72
N ASN A 222 4.98 15.00 -10.63
CA ASN A 222 4.62 16.16 -11.44
C ASN A 222 4.01 17.30 -10.60
N ALA A 223 3.22 16.97 -9.59
CA ALA A 223 2.66 17.96 -8.67
C ALA A 223 3.77 18.62 -7.82
N GLN A 224 4.73 17.84 -7.32
CA GLN A 224 5.89 18.38 -6.61
C GLN A 224 6.73 19.28 -7.50
N LYS A 225 6.99 18.88 -8.73
CA LYS A 225 7.71 19.72 -9.72
C LYS A 225 6.97 21.00 -10.05
N ALA A 226 5.65 20.96 -10.19
CA ALA A 226 4.82 22.15 -10.47
C ALA A 226 4.85 23.16 -9.32
N LEU A 227 4.84 22.68 -8.08
CA LEU A 227 4.93 23.52 -6.89
C LEU A 227 6.34 24.08 -6.66
N GLY A 228 7.34 23.46 -7.27
CA GLY A 228 8.75 23.80 -7.09
C GLY A 228 9.36 23.12 -5.87
N ASP A 229 10.68 23.03 -5.86
CA ASP A 229 11.49 22.39 -4.82
C ASP A 229 11.56 23.28 -3.55
N SER A 230 10.40 23.79 -3.12
CA SER A 230 10.30 24.59 -1.90
C SER A 230 10.36 23.62 -0.72
N ALA A 231 11.49 23.60 -0.03
CA ALA A 231 11.78 22.73 1.13
C ALA A 231 10.77 22.87 2.30
N HIS A 232 9.72 23.67 2.14
CA HIS A 232 8.73 23.99 3.14
C HIS A 232 7.31 23.52 2.79
N ILE A 233 7.12 22.82 1.66
CA ILE A 233 5.83 22.25 1.31
C ILE A 233 5.85 20.76 1.65
N GLN A 234 5.00 20.38 2.60
CA GLN A 234 4.78 18.98 2.96
C GLN A 234 3.58 18.45 2.18
N VAL A 235 3.68 17.22 1.72
CA VAL A 235 2.58 16.52 1.07
C VAL A 235 2.12 15.37 1.95
N GLY A 236 0.83 15.32 2.20
CA GLY A 236 0.15 14.27 2.97
C GLY A 236 -1.03 13.69 2.19
N GLY A 237 -1.77 12.84 2.86
CA GLY A 237 -2.94 12.17 2.31
C GLY A 237 -2.67 10.76 1.78
N PRO A 238 -3.73 10.01 1.44
CA PRO A 238 -3.63 8.58 1.12
C PRO A 238 -2.78 8.27 -0.10
N ILE A 239 -2.70 9.19 -1.08
CA ILE A 239 -1.89 8.96 -2.28
C ILE A 239 -0.40 9.07 -1.95
N ALA A 240 0.01 10.06 -1.16
CA ALA A 240 1.39 10.21 -0.72
C ALA A 240 1.84 8.99 0.11
N GLU A 241 1.02 8.58 1.08
CA GLU A 241 1.27 7.38 1.87
C GLU A 241 1.33 6.11 1.00
N ARG A 242 0.39 5.96 0.05
CA ARG A 242 0.35 4.81 -0.86
C ARG A 242 1.63 4.69 -1.69
N VAL A 243 2.08 5.78 -2.31
CA VAL A 243 3.30 5.81 -3.14
C VAL A 243 4.53 5.46 -2.28
N GLN A 244 4.63 6.00 -1.07
CA GLN A 244 5.71 5.70 -0.14
C GLN A 244 5.72 4.22 0.24
N TRP A 245 4.59 3.66 0.64
CA TRP A 245 4.47 2.24 1.01
C TRP A 245 4.70 1.31 -0.18
N GLU A 246 4.20 1.65 -1.38
CA GLU A 246 4.48 0.89 -2.59
C GLU A 246 5.97 0.80 -2.90
N SER A 247 6.69 1.90 -2.72
CA SER A 247 8.14 1.93 -2.91
C SER A 247 8.85 0.99 -1.94
N ILE A 248 8.52 1.06 -0.65
CA ILE A 248 9.10 0.19 0.40
C ILE A 248 8.78 -1.28 0.10
N ILE A 249 7.51 -1.59 -0.19
CA ILE A 249 7.06 -2.94 -0.51
C ILE A 249 7.80 -3.48 -1.74
N ASN A 250 7.94 -2.68 -2.80
CA ASN A 250 8.60 -3.09 -4.03
C ASN A 250 10.10 -3.38 -3.81
N VAL A 251 10.80 -2.57 -3.02
CA VAL A 251 12.20 -2.82 -2.65
C VAL A 251 12.32 -4.11 -1.83
N MET A 252 11.50 -4.28 -0.80
CA MET A 252 11.48 -5.50 0.01
C MET A 252 11.16 -6.74 -0.82
N MET A 253 10.17 -6.65 -1.71
CA MET A 253 9.80 -7.71 -2.63
C MET A 253 10.96 -8.06 -3.57
N GLY A 254 11.64 -7.05 -4.12
CA GLY A 254 12.82 -7.25 -4.97
C GLY A 254 13.92 -8.02 -4.25
N LEU A 255 14.22 -7.67 -3.01
CA LEU A 255 15.20 -8.37 -2.17
C LEU A 255 14.78 -9.82 -1.88
N LEU A 256 13.52 -10.03 -1.49
CA LEU A 256 12.99 -11.36 -1.20
C LEU A 256 12.98 -12.25 -2.44
N ILE A 257 12.54 -11.73 -3.59
CA ILE A 257 12.58 -12.46 -4.87
C ILE A 257 14.02 -12.80 -5.24
N GLY A 258 14.97 -11.89 -5.05
CA GLY A 258 16.39 -12.14 -5.29
C GLY A 258 16.94 -13.28 -4.43
N LEU A 259 16.66 -13.28 -3.13
CA LEU A 259 17.06 -14.36 -2.23
C LEU A 259 16.40 -15.69 -2.59
N LEU A 260 15.11 -15.67 -2.92
CA LEU A 260 14.38 -16.85 -3.36
C LEU A 260 14.90 -17.39 -4.69
N ALA A 261 15.30 -16.52 -5.62
CA ALA A 261 15.89 -16.94 -6.89
C ALA A 261 17.20 -17.76 -6.65
N VAL A 262 18.04 -17.33 -5.72
CA VAL A 262 19.24 -18.09 -5.32
C VAL A 262 18.85 -19.45 -4.73
N ALA A 263 17.85 -19.49 -3.84
CA ALA A 263 17.38 -20.75 -3.25
C ALA A 263 16.82 -21.71 -4.33
N VAL A 264 16.07 -21.20 -5.30
CA VAL A 264 15.55 -21.96 -6.44
C VAL A 264 16.70 -22.48 -7.32
N LEU A 265 17.73 -21.68 -7.58
CA LEU A 265 18.91 -22.13 -8.33
C LEU A 265 19.61 -23.29 -7.62
N ILE A 266 19.81 -23.21 -6.31
CA ILE A 266 20.40 -24.30 -5.52
C ILE A 266 19.50 -25.55 -5.61
N ALA A 267 18.20 -25.40 -5.50
CA ALA A 267 17.24 -26.49 -5.64
C ALA A 267 17.31 -27.15 -7.04
N LEU A 268 17.41 -26.34 -8.11
CA LEU A 268 17.55 -26.84 -9.48
C LEU A 268 18.84 -27.65 -9.71
N ILE A 269 19.95 -27.20 -9.12
CA ILE A 269 21.22 -27.97 -9.13
C ILE A 269 21.02 -29.30 -8.45
N GLY A 270 20.35 -29.33 -7.30
CA GLY A 270 20.01 -30.58 -6.60
C GLY A 270 19.11 -31.50 -7.42
N VAL A 271 18.11 -30.92 -8.10
CA VAL A 271 17.23 -31.67 -9.04
C VAL A 271 18.03 -32.24 -10.20
N ALA A 272 18.88 -31.44 -10.84
CA ALA A 272 19.71 -31.88 -11.97
C ALA A 272 20.63 -33.04 -11.55
N ASN A 273 21.28 -32.95 -10.39
CA ASN A 273 22.14 -34.01 -9.86
C ASN A 273 21.37 -35.32 -9.59
N THR A 274 20.17 -35.20 -9.00
CA THR A 274 19.32 -36.39 -8.74
C THR A 274 18.82 -37.04 -10.04
N LEU A 275 18.47 -36.21 -11.05
CA LEU A 275 18.08 -36.72 -12.37
C LEU A 275 19.24 -37.41 -13.09
N ILE A 276 20.48 -36.89 -12.96
CA ILE A 276 21.68 -37.54 -13.56
C ILE A 276 21.87 -38.91 -12.91
N LEU A 277 21.77 -39.03 -11.59
CA LEU A 277 21.88 -40.29 -10.88
C LEU A 277 20.80 -41.28 -11.31
N SER A 278 19.56 -40.85 -11.39
CA SER A 278 18.43 -41.66 -11.85
C SER A 278 18.64 -42.14 -13.32
N VAL A 279 19.21 -41.31 -14.19
CA VAL A 279 19.55 -41.70 -15.54
C VAL A 279 20.64 -42.77 -15.57
N ILE A 280 21.67 -42.65 -14.70
CA ILE A 280 22.72 -43.62 -14.56
C ILE A 280 22.16 -44.99 -14.10
N GLU A 281 21.30 -44.97 -13.05
CA GLU A 281 20.63 -46.18 -12.56
C GLU A 281 19.74 -46.86 -13.62
N ARG A 282 19.11 -46.07 -14.49
CA ARG A 282 18.24 -46.56 -15.57
C ARG A 282 18.93 -46.66 -16.95
N THR A 283 20.26 -46.65 -16.98
CA THR A 283 21.01 -46.67 -18.25
C THR A 283 20.71 -47.94 -19.05
N ARG A 284 20.53 -49.10 -18.39
CA ARG A 284 20.14 -50.37 -19.04
C ARG A 284 18.74 -50.27 -19.69
N GLU A 285 17.73 -49.72 -19.00
CA GLU A 285 16.38 -49.55 -19.53
C GLU A 285 16.42 -48.68 -20.80
N SER A 286 17.16 -47.55 -20.74
CA SER A 286 17.35 -46.64 -21.85
C SER A 286 18.12 -47.27 -23.02
N ALA A 287 19.10 -48.09 -22.73
CA ALA A 287 19.86 -48.82 -23.75
C ALA A 287 18.99 -49.91 -24.44
N THR A 288 18.18 -50.64 -23.68
CA THR A 288 17.24 -51.63 -24.21
C THR A 288 16.18 -50.94 -25.10
N LEU A 289 15.60 -49.83 -24.68
CA LEU A 289 14.66 -49.09 -25.53
C LEU A 289 15.28 -48.59 -26.83
N ARG A 290 16.55 -48.15 -26.79
CA ARG A 290 17.29 -47.77 -28.02
C ARG A 290 17.64 -48.94 -28.88
N ALA A 291 17.94 -50.11 -28.31
CA ALA A 291 18.19 -51.35 -29.07
C ALA A 291 16.94 -51.85 -29.82
N ILE A 292 15.72 -51.58 -29.25
CA ILE A 292 14.43 -51.92 -29.88
C ILE A 292 14.01 -50.85 -30.93
N GLY A 293 14.81 -49.76 -31.12
CA GLY A 293 14.58 -48.78 -32.15
C GLY A 293 14.16 -47.38 -31.73
N MET A 294 14.22 -47.07 -30.41
CA MET A 294 13.93 -45.73 -29.92
C MET A 294 14.99 -44.73 -30.40
N THR A 295 14.54 -43.64 -31.04
CA THR A 295 15.45 -42.59 -31.54
C THR A 295 15.94 -41.69 -30.40
N ARG A 296 17.09 -41.01 -30.59
CA ARG A 296 17.64 -40.03 -29.64
C ARG A 296 16.67 -38.90 -29.34
N GLY A 297 15.87 -38.48 -30.35
CA GLY A 297 14.85 -37.44 -30.18
C GLY A 297 13.68 -37.88 -29.29
N GLN A 298 13.23 -39.11 -29.44
CA GLN A 298 12.15 -39.71 -28.63
C GLN A 298 12.58 -39.83 -27.15
N LEU A 299 13.82 -40.26 -26.88
CA LEU A 299 14.35 -40.33 -25.50
C LEU A 299 14.41 -38.95 -24.85
N ARG A 300 14.91 -37.92 -25.58
CA ARG A 300 14.90 -36.55 -25.08
C ARG A 300 13.49 -36.04 -24.72
N ARG A 301 12.54 -36.30 -25.64
CA ARG A 301 11.14 -35.87 -25.42
C ARG A 301 10.50 -36.60 -24.26
N SER A 302 10.78 -37.89 -24.06
CA SER A 302 10.29 -38.65 -22.89
C SER A 302 10.81 -38.07 -21.58
N LEU A 303 12.12 -37.79 -21.46
CA LEU A 303 12.70 -37.16 -20.26
C LEU A 303 12.17 -35.74 -20.06
N ALA A 304 11.95 -34.95 -21.11
CA ALA A 304 11.39 -33.62 -20.97
C ALA A 304 9.92 -33.67 -20.50
N VAL A 305 9.12 -34.61 -20.98
CA VAL A 305 7.72 -34.79 -20.53
C VAL A 305 7.67 -35.24 -19.07
N GLU A 306 8.55 -36.19 -18.67
CA GLU A 306 8.65 -36.61 -17.30
C GLU A 306 9.00 -35.44 -16.36
N ALA A 307 10.02 -34.64 -16.71
CA ALA A 307 10.39 -33.44 -15.98
C ALA A 307 9.25 -32.43 -15.89
N LEU A 308 8.51 -32.23 -16.99
CA LEU A 308 7.37 -31.31 -17.04
C LEU A 308 6.21 -31.77 -16.14
N ILE A 309 5.88 -33.07 -16.17
CA ILE A 309 4.82 -33.62 -15.31
C ILE A 309 5.19 -33.43 -13.82
N ILE A 310 6.44 -33.77 -13.46
CA ILE A 310 6.93 -33.58 -12.08
C ILE A 310 6.85 -32.10 -11.68
N ALA A 311 7.26 -31.19 -12.59
CA ALA A 311 7.23 -29.76 -12.32
C ALA A 311 5.80 -29.23 -12.17
N LEU A 312 4.88 -29.63 -13.02
CA LEU A 312 3.48 -29.18 -12.94
C LEU A 312 2.79 -29.69 -11.68
N VAL A 313 2.92 -30.99 -11.36
CA VAL A 313 2.32 -31.55 -10.13
C VAL A 313 2.92 -30.89 -8.88
N SER A 314 4.25 -30.77 -8.82
CA SER A 314 4.94 -30.14 -7.70
C SER A 314 4.61 -28.63 -7.62
N GLY A 315 4.51 -27.97 -8.77
CA GLY A 315 4.18 -26.57 -8.90
C GLY A 315 2.76 -26.26 -8.42
N VAL A 316 1.77 -27.03 -8.87
CA VAL A 316 0.37 -26.85 -8.45
C VAL A 316 0.24 -27.04 -6.94
N VAL A 317 0.83 -28.10 -6.39
CA VAL A 317 0.84 -28.31 -4.92
C VAL A 317 1.57 -27.15 -4.20
N GLY A 318 2.68 -26.66 -4.79
CA GLY A 318 3.43 -25.53 -4.26
C GLY A 318 2.59 -24.24 -4.25
N VAL A 319 1.86 -23.96 -5.31
CA VAL A 319 0.95 -22.79 -5.40
C VAL A 319 -0.17 -22.89 -4.38
N VAL A 320 -0.83 -24.05 -4.23
CA VAL A 320 -1.92 -24.24 -3.25
C VAL A 320 -1.41 -24.01 -1.82
N LEU A 321 -0.29 -24.65 -1.46
CA LEU A 321 0.30 -24.48 -0.14
C LEU A 321 0.80 -23.06 0.08
N GLY A 322 1.47 -22.48 -0.93
CA GLY A 322 2.01 -21.13 -0.86
C GLY A 322 0.93 -20.08 -0.71
N THR A 323 -0.17 -20.18 -1.46
CA THR A 323 -1.33 -19.29 -1.31
C THR A 323 -1.95 -19.44 0.09
N GLY A 324 -2.15 -20.68 0.57
CA GLY A 324 -2.68 -20.93 1.91
C GLY A 324 -1.81 -20.33 3.03
N PHE A 325 -0.51 -20.52 2.98
CA PHE A 325 0.42 -19.91 3.94
C PHE A 325 0.50 -18.38 3.79
N GLY A 326 0.46 -17.86 2.55
CA GLY A 326 0.42 -16.44 2.28
C GLY A 326 -0.82 -15.77 2.87
N TRP A 327 -2.00 -16.36 2.71
CA TRP A 327 -3.25 -15.89 3.31
C TRP A 327 -3.22 -15.95 4.84
N LEU A 328 -2.74 -17.07 5.39
CA LEU A 328 -2.64 -17.25 6.85
C LEU A 328 -1.70 -16.22 7.46
N GLY A 329 -0.51 -16.03 6.87
CA GLY A 329 0.45 -15.03 7.32
C GLY A 329 -0.10 -13.61 7.21
N SER A 330 -0.76 -13.27 6.09
CA SER A 330 -1.40 -11.97 5.89
C SER A 330 -2.50 -11.71 6.91
N TYR A 331 -3.32 -12.71 7.21
CA TYR A 331 -4.37 -12.58 8.22
C TYR A 331 -3.79 -12.28 9.61
N ILE A 332 -2.75 -13.00 10.01
CA ILE A 332 -2.11 -12.81 11.32
C ILE A 332 -1.50 -11.40 11.43
N VAL A 333 -0.81 -10.94 10.38
CA VAL A 333 -0.10 -9.65 10.40
C VAL A 333 -1.07 -8.47 10.27
N PHE A 334 -2.03 -8.55 9.36
CA PHE A 334 -2.85 -7.40 8.97
C PHE A 334 -4.21 -7.33 9.66
N SER A 335 -4.64 -8.36 10.42
CA SER A 335 -5.92 -8.36 11.14
C SER A 335 -6.05 -7.23 12.17
N THR A 336 -4.92 -6.68 12.64
CA THR A 336 -4.90 -5.52 13.55
C THR A 336 -5.24 -4.20 12.85
N PHE A 337 -5.11 -4.14 11.52
CA PHE A 337 -5.38 -2.94 10.72
C PHE A 337 -6.81 -2.87 10.16
N GLY A 338 -7.62 -3.91 10.38
CA GLY A 338 -9.01 -3.98 9.93
C GLY A 338 -9.34 -5.21 9.10
N ALA A 339 -10.21 -5.07 8.11
CA ALA A 339 -10.60 -6.17 7.23
C ALA A 339 -9.44 -6.56 6.31
N VAL A 340 -8.99 -7.82 6.40
CA VAL A 340 -7.87 -8.31 5.57
C VAL A 340 -8.38 -8.75 4.21
N SER A 341 -7.78 -8.21 3.15
CA SER A 341 -8.01 -8.66 1.79
C SER A 341 -7.16 -9.89 1.46
N LEU A 342 -7.79 -10.96 0.99
CA LEU A 342 -7.14 -12.23 0.65
C LEU A 342 -7.32 -12.54 -0.86
N PRO A 343 -6.63 -11.81 -1.73
CA PRO A 343 -6.76 -11.99 -3.17
C PRO A 343 -6.14 -13.32 -3.63
N PHE A 344 -6.70 -13.89 -4.69
CA PHE A 344 -6.06 -14.95 -5.45
C PHE A 344 -5.56 -14.37 -6.79
N GLU A 345 -4.25 -14.24 -6.91
CA GLU A 345 -3.60 -13.63 -8.08
C GLU A 345 -3.35 -14.66 -9.19
N TRP A 346 -4.33 -14.87 -10.07
CA TRP A 346 -4.26 -15.84 -11.16
C TRP A 346 -3.05 -15.62 -12.08
N GLY A 347 -2.78 -14.38 -12.48
CA GLY A 347 -1.68 -14.03 -13.37
C GLY A 347 -0.31 -14.35 -12.77
N MET A 348 -0.12 -14.02 -11.51
CA MET A 348 1.11 -14.29 -10.79
C MET A 348 1.32 -15.80 -10.60
N ASN A 349 0.30 -16.53 -10.16
CA ASN A 349 0.38 -17.97 -9.97
C ASN A 349 0.65 -18.71 -11.28
N ALA A 350 0.05 -18.27 -12.38
CA ALA A 350 0.34 -18.79 -13.71
C ALA A 350 1.80 -18.51 -14.13
N THR A 351 2.33 -17.33 -13.84
CA THR A 351 3.72 -16.96 -14.10
C THR A 351 4.69 -17.84 -13.33
N VAL A 352 4.43 -18.06 -12.02
CA VAL A 352 5.23 -18.95 -11.18
C VAL A 352 5.25 -20.37 -11.73
N LEU A 353 4.09 -20.91 -12.14
CA LEU A 353 4.01 -22.24 -12.77
C LEU A 353 4.75 -22.29 -14.11
N ALA A 354 4.65 -21.26 -14.94
CA ALA A 354 5.36 -21.20 -16.21
C ALA A 354 6.87 -21.16 -16.01
N VAL A 355 7.36 -20.37 -15.06
CA VAL A 355 8.79 -20.29 -14.69
C VAL A 355 9.27 -21.64 -14.15
N ALA A 356 8.50 -22.29 -13.28
CA ALA A 356 8.84 -23.61 -12.74
C ALA A 356 8.90 -24.68 -13.84
N ALA A 357 7.95 -24.67 -14.78
CA ALA A 357 7.97 -25.59 -15.94
C ALA A 357 9.18 -25.34 -16.85
N MET A 358 9.49 -24.08 -17.13
CA MET A 358 10.66 -23.70 -17.93
C MET A 358 11.97 -24.12 -17.25
N ALA A 359 12.09 -23.88 -15.95
CA ALA A 359 13.25 -24.28 -15.16
C ALA A 359 13.45 -25.81 -15.17
N ALA A 360 12.36 -26.58 -15.03
CA ALA A 360 12.43 -28.05 -15.11
C ALA A 360 12.85 -28.56 -16.50
N LEU A 361 12.34 -27.93 -17.58
CA LEU A 361 12.77 -28.25 -18.93
C LEU A 361 14.26 -27.97 -19.13
N LEU A 362 14.77 -26.85 -18.66
CA LEU A 362 16.20 -26.52 -18.72
C LEU A 362 17.03 -27.50 -17.88
N ALA A 363 16.59 -27.85 -16.68
CA ALA A 363 17.26 -28.82 -15.82
C ALA A 363 17.31 -30.24 -16.44
N SER A 364 16.34 -30.59 -17.29
CA SER A 364 16.32 -31.91 -18.01
C SER A 364 17.34 -32.01 -19.13
N VAL A 365 17.92 -30.90 -19.60
CA VAL A 365 18.87 -30.91 -20.75
C VAL A 365 20.17 -31.62 -20.40
N ALA A 366 20.75 -31.42 -19.24
CA ALA A 366 22.00 -32.02 -18.82
C ALA A 366 21.88 -33.56 -18.67
N PRO A 367 20.86 -34.09 -17.95
CA PRO A 367 20.61 -35.53 -17.88
C PRO A 367 20.33 -36.15 -19.25
N ALA A 368 19.55 -35.47 -20.10
CA ALA A 368 19.28 -35.97 -21.45
C ALA A 368 20.55 -36.07 -22.29
N ARG A 369 21.50 -35.15 -22.19
CA ARG A 369 22.81 -35.21 -22.83
C ARG A 369 23.65 -36.34 -22.28
N ALA A 370 23.65 -36.59 -20.98
CA ALA A 370 24.37 -37.68 -20.34
C ALA A 370 23.86 -39.06 -20.82
N ALA A 371 22.53 -39.26 -20.85
CA ALA A 371 21.87 -40.47 -21.35
C ALA A 371 22.19 -40.81 -22.82
N LEU A 372 22.50 -39.79 -23.62
CA LEU A 372 22.80 -39.98 -25.06
C LEU A 372 24.28 -40.26 -25.34
N ARG A 373 25.20 -40.01 -24.42
CA ARG A 373 26.63 -40.21 -24.56
C ARG A 373 27.03 -41.69 -24.38
N THR A 374 26.29 -42.45 -23.59
CA THR A 374 26.53 -43.89 -23.43
C THR A 374 26.11 -44.68 -24.64
N SER A 375 27.01 -45.48 -25.20
CA SER A 375 26.69 -46.36 -26.31
C SER A 375 25.85 -47.57 -25.83
N PRO A 376 24.81 -47.99 -26.60
CA PRO A 376 24.02 -49.17 -26.22
C PRO A 376 24.83 -50.44 -26.04
N VAL A 377 25.91 -50.56 -26.78
CA VAL A 377 26.81 -51.74 -26.75
C VAL A 377 27.62 -51.76 -25.45
N GLU A 378 28.17 -50.63 -24.99
CA GLU A 378 28.91 -50.54 -23.71
C GLU A 378 28.00 -50.77 -22.52
N ALA A 379 26.79 -50.19 -22.53
CA ALA A 379 25.83 -50.34 -21.41
C ALA A 379 25.28 -51.76 -21.25
N LEU A 380 25.34 -52.59 -22.29
CA LEU A 380 24.94 -54.01 -22.27
C LEU A 380 26.12 -54.97 -22.07
N ALA A 381 27.36 -54.51 -22.31
CA ALA A 381 28.57 -55.31 -22.15
C ALA A 381 29.18 -55.31 -20.74
N GLU A 382 28.87 -54.31 -19.89
CA GLU A 382 29.27 -54.25 -18.47
C GLU A 382 28.35 -55.08 -17.54
N ALA A 383 27.63 -56.02 -18.11
CA ALA A 383 26.82 -56.99 -17.42
C ALA A 383 27.58 -58.34 -17.42
#